data_5de655856fc539c27360468d6e928abb
#
_entry.id   5de655856fc539c27360468d6e928abb
#
_cell.length_a   1.000
_cell.length_b   1.000
_cell.length_c   1.000
_cell.angle_alpha   90.00
_cell.angle_beta   90.00
_cell.angle_gamma   90.00
#
_symmetry.space_group_name_H-M   'P 1'
#
loop_
_entity.id
_entity.type
_entity.pdbx_description
1 polymer ?
#
loop_
_entity_poly.entity_id
_entity_poly.type
_entity_poly.pdbx_seq_one_letter_code
_entity_poly.pdbx_strand_id
1 'polypeptide(L)'
;MRVGTTLYKVVNQPCASGGYEKRRVIWNNSTLRQDYGKNYLATVPKYDGFCTVPDHLNYRKEIDGFLNLYEPIEHTPQIGDFPNIRSLVLHIFGEQYNLGLDYLQLLFLQPLQKLPILLLVSEERNTGKSTFLNFLKAVFGDNVTFNTNEDFRSQFNSDWAGKLLIVVDEVLLNRREDSERLKNLSTTFNYKVEAKGKDRTEIAFFAKFVLCSNNEYLPVIIDAGETRYWVRKINPLQNDDTNFLQKLKEEIPAFLFFLTQRELSTEKESRMWFNPKLTHTAALQKIIRSNRNRLEIEMAELFLDIMSNM
;
A
#
# COMPACT_ATOMS: atom_id res chain seq x y z
N MET A 1 -22.78 -4.66 -17.00
CA MET A 1 -22.49 -6.05 -16.60
C MET A 1 -23.46 -6.51 -15.52
N ARG A 2 -23.71 -7.82 -15.44
CA ARG A 2 -24.43 -8.45 -14.34
C ARG A 2 -23.47 -9.31 -13.54
N VAL A 3 -23.49 -9.17 -12.22
CA VAL A 3 -22.69 -10.01 -11.31
C VAL A 3 -23.67 -10.67 -10.34
N GLY A 4 -23.74 -12.00 -10.38
CA GLY A 4 -24.83 -12.74 -9.74
C GLY A 4 -26.19 -12.24 -10.23
N THR A 5 -27.01 -11.75 -9.32
CA THR A 5 -28.33 -11.18 -9.60
C THR A 5 -28.33 -9.66 -9.80
N THR A 6 -27.23 -8.97 -9.53
CA THR A 6 -27.14 -7.51 -9.51
C THR A 6 -26.59 -6.96 -10.81
N LEU A 7 -27.25 -5.94 -11.37
CA LEU A 7 -26.76 -5.19 -12.53
C LEU A 7 -25.89 -4.02 -12.09
N TYR A 8 -24.76 -3.84 -12.78
CA TYR A 8 -23.84 -2.73 -12.58
C TYR A 8 -23.57 -1.98 -13.87
N LYS A 9 -23.50 -0.67 -13.78
CA LYS A 9 -22.95 0.21 -14.82
C LYS A 9 -21.57 0.71 -14.36
N VAL A 10 -20.57 0.58 -15.22
CA VAL A 10 -19.29 1.25 -15.00
C VAL A 10 -19.41 2.65 -15.55
N VAL A 11 -19.21 3.64 -14.70
CA VAL A 11 -19.23 5.05 -15.07
C VAL A 11 -17.84 5.65 -14.85
N ASN A 12 -17.43 6.53 -15.77
CA ASN A 12 -16.23 7.33 -15.61
C ASN A 12 -16.64 8.66 -14.96
N GLN A 13 -16.43 8.79 -13.66
CA GLN A 13 -16.74 9.99 -12.91
C GLN A 13 -15.61 11.00 -13.08
N PRO A 14 -15.85 12.25 -13.51
CA PRO A 14 -14.81 13.27 -13.57
C PRO A 14 -14.25 13.57 -12.18
N CYS A 15 -12.92 13.73 -12.09
CA CYS A 15 -12.20 14.10 -10.87
C CYS A 15 -11.76 15.57 -10.93
N ALA A 16 -11.58 16.19 -9.77
CA ALA A 16 -11.08 17.57 -9.65
C ALA A 16 -9.67 17.74 -10.26
N SER A 17 -8.90 16.67 -10.37
CA SER A 17 -7.58 16.63 -11.02
C SER A 17 -7.62 16.67 -12.56
N GLY A 18 -8.81 16.72 -13.18
CA GLY A 18 -9.00 16.69 -14.64
C GLY A 18 -9.00 15.28 -15.25
N GLY A 19 -8.90 14.22 -14.42
CA GLY A 19 -9.00 12.83 -14.85
C GLY A 19 -10.40 12.24 -14.65
N TYR A 20 -10.50 10.91 -14.81
CA TYR A 20 -11.71 10.13 -14.58
C TYR A 20 -11.44 8.98 -13.62
N GLU A 21 -12.38 8.74 -12.72
CA GLU A 21 -12.39 7.61 -11.81
C GLU A 21 -13.47 6.60 -12.24
N LYS A 22 -13.09 5.34 -12.41
CA LYS A 22 -14.05 4.28 -12.74
C LYS A 22 -14.84 3.88 -11.50
N ARG A 23 -16.17 4.04 -11.56
CA ARG A 23 -17.05 3.60 -10.49
C ARG A 23 -18.07 2.59 -10.98
N ARG A 24 -18.35 1.59 -10.14
CA ARG A 24 -19.42 0.61 -10.37
C ARG A 24 -20.66 1.08 -9.62
N VAL A 25 -21.71 1.43 -10.37
CA VAL A 25 -22.98 1.88 -9.82
C VAL A 25 -24.02 0.78 -10.03
N ILE A 26 -24.79 0.45 -9.01
CA ILE A 26 -25.92 -0.48 -9.14
C ILE A 26 -26.93 0.14 -10.10
N TRP A 27 -27.37 -0.65 -11.08
CA TRP A 27 -28.26 -0.19 -12.12
C TRP A 27 -29.58 -0.94 -12.06
N ASN A 28 -30.68 -0.21 -12.26
CA ASN A 28 -32.00 -0.80 -12.27
C ASN A 28 -32.33 -1.39 -13.66
N ASN A 29 -32.97 -2.58 -13.69
CA ASN A 29 -33.34 -3.26 -14.92
C ASN A 29 -34.32 -2.42 -15.76
N SER A 30 -35.28 -1.72 -15.13
CA SER A 30 -36.22 -0.85 -15.84
C SER A 30 -35.52 0.33 -16.53
N THR A 31 -34.63 1.00 -15.83
CA THR A 31 -33.81 2.11 -16.37
C THR A 31 -32.96 1.61 -17.54
N LEU A 32 -32.32 0.46 -17.39
CA LEU A 32 -31.48 -0.12 -18.45
C LEU A 32 -32.33 -0.39 -19.75
N ARG A 33 -33.54 -0.91 -19.58
CA ARG A 33 -34.43 -1.13 -20.72
C ARG A 33 -34.95 0.14 -21.36
N GLN A 34 -35.14 1.21 -20.56
CA GLN A 34 -35.53 2.53 -21.08
C GLN A 34 -34.39 3.15 -21.89
N ASP A 35 -33.15 3.08 -21.37
CA ASP A 35 -31.99 3.72 -21.99
C ASP A 35 -31.53 2.97 -23.26
N TYR A 36 -31.58 1.63 -23.26
CA TYR A 36 -30.95 0.79 -24.28
C TYR A 36 -31.87 -0.20 -24.99
N GLY A 37 -33.13 -0.26 -24.61
CA GLY A 37 -34.12 -1.17 -25.20
C GLY A 37 -34.18 -2.57 -24.54
N LYS A 38 -35.25 -3.31 -24.85
CA LYS A 38 -35.58 -4.59 -24.20
C LYS A 38 -34.52 -5.69 -24.41
N ASN A 39 -33.86 -5.70 -25.57
CA ASN A 39 -32.94 -6.75 -25.97
C ASN A 39 -31.53 -6.55 -25.44
N TYR A 40 -31.18 -5.35 -24.90
CA TYR A 40 -29.87 -5.03 -24.42
C TYR A 40 -29.36 -5.92 -23.28
N LEU A 41 -30.31 -6.43 -22.44
CA LEU A 41 -29.97 -7.33 -21.34
C LEU A 41 -29.32 -8.66 -21.80
N ALA A 42 -29.57 -9.10 -23.01
CA ALA A 42 -28.99 -10.32 -23.56
C ALA A 42 -27.48 -10.14 -23.84
N THR A 43 -27.06 -8.91 -24.18
CA THR A 43 -25.69 -8.58 -24.57
C THR A 43 -24.80 -8.20 -23.37
N VAL A 44 -25.40 -8.02 -22.19
CA VAL A 44 -24.66 -7.61 -20.98
C VAL A 44 -23.76 -8.76 -20.50
N PRO A 45 -22.45 -8.53 -20.32
CA PRO A 45 -21.55 -9.52 -19.74
C PRO A 45 -22.06 -10.00 -18.37
N LYS A 46 -21.94 -11.31 -18.11
CA LYS A 46 -22.47 -11.98 -16.92
C LYS A 46 -21.33 -12.65 -16.18
N TYR A 47 -21.29 -12.47 -14.87
CA TYR A 47 -20.31 -13.07 -13.97
C TYR A 47 -21.06 -13.71 -12.78
N ASP A 48 -20.52 -14.79 -12.25
CA ASP A 48 -21.09 -15.47 -11.08
C ASP A 48 -20.87 -14.68 -9.78
N GLY A 49 -19.75 -13.96 -9.70
CA GLY A 49 -19.40 -13.15 -8.53
C GLY A 49 -18.19 -12.26 -8.80
N PHE A 50 -17.64 -11.73 -7.73
CA PHE A 50 -16.38 -11.00 -7.75
C PHE A 50 -15.26 -11.86 -7.16
N CYS A 51 -14.05 -11.73 -7.70
CA CYS A 51 -12.81 -12.21 -7.09
C CYS A 51 -11.77 -11.09 -7.05
N THR A 52 -10.66 -11.29 -6.35
CA THR A 52 -9.53 -10.36 -6.34
C THR A 52 -8.25 -11.19 -6.43
N VAL A 53 -7.71 -11.29 -7.64
CA VAL A 53 -6.52 -12.07 -7.94
C VAL A 53 -5.47 -11.13 -8.53
N PRO A 54 -4.43 -10.76 -7.75
CA PRO A 54 -3.39 -9.87 -8.20
C PRO A 54 -2.41 -10.62 -9.13
N ASP A 55 -2.27 -10.13 -10.34
CA ASP A 55 -1.26 -10.55 -11.31
C ASP A 55 -0.95 -9.37 -12.23
N HIS A 56 0.32 -9.00 -12.37
CA HIS A 56 0.71 -7.84 -13.17
C HIS A 56 1.20 -8.23 -14.58
N LEU A 57 1.66 -9.47 -14.75
CA LEU A 57 2.19 -9.96 -16.02
C LEU A 57 1.13 -10.71 -16.84
N ASN A 58 0.29 -11.50 -16.16
CA ASN A 58 -0.73 -12.34 -16.79
C ASN A 58 -2.12 -11.97 -16.26
N TYR A 59 -2.41 -10.66 -16.22
CA TYR A 59 -3.70 -10.19 -15.74
C TYR A 59 -4.87 -10.79 -16.50
N ARG A 60 -5.86 -11.28 -15.75
CA ARG A 60 -7.15 -11.77 -16.31
C ARG A 60 -8.29 -11.01 -15.66
N LYS A 61 -9.11 -10.38 -16.51
CA LYS A 61 -10.32 -9.66 -16.06
C LYS A 61 -11.40 -10.59 -15.57
N GLU A 62 -11.45 -11.79 -16.13
CA GLU A 62 -12.38 -12.85 -15.76
C GLU A 62 -11.59 -14.09 -15.39
N ILE A 63 -11.96 -14.72 -14.28
CA ILE A 63 -11.33 -15.93 -13.74
C ILE A 63 -12.45 -16.89 -13.36
N ASP A 64 -12.57 -17.99 -14.10
CA ASP A 64 -13.55 -19.04 -13.86
C ASP A 64 -14.99 -18.53 -13.64
N GLY A 65 -15.41 -17.58 -14.48
CA GLY A 65 -16.72 -16.94 -14.41
C GLY A 65 -16.85 -15.79 -13.40
N PHE A 66 -15.80 -15.47 -12.64
CA PHE A 66 -15.78 -14.37 -11.68
C PHE A 66 -15.11 -13.12 -12.27
N LEU A 67 -15.67 -11.94 -11.98
CA LEU A 67 -15.05 -10.67 -12.34
C LEU A 67 -13.95 -10.32 -11.36
N ASN A 68 -12.73 -10.18 -11.89
CA ASN A 68 -11.58 -9.76 -11.10
C ASN A 68 -11.67 -8.27 -10.75
N LEU A 69 -11.65 -7.95 -9.46
CA LEU A 69 -11.66 -6.57 -8.92
C LEU A 69 -10.26 -5.96 -8.83
N TYR A 70 -9.19 -6.78 -8.94
CA TYR A 70 -7.85 -6.27 -9.05
C TYR A 70 -7.71 -5.54 -10.39
N GLU A 71 -7.16 -4.34 -10.38
CA GLU A 71 -7.02 -3.56 -11.62
C GLU A 71 -5.67 -3.88 -12.30
N PRO A 72 -5.63 -3.98 -13.64
CA PRO A 72 -4.36 -4.11 -14.34
C PRO A 72 -3.50 -2.86 -14.14
N ILE A 73 -2.18 -3.00 -14.14
CA ILE A 73 -1.30 -1.85 -14.26
C ILE A 73 -1.34 -1.31 -15.69
N GLU A 74 -1.25 0.03 -15.82
CA GLU A 74 -1.37 0.69 -17.14
C GLU A 74 -0.09 0.61 -17.97
N HIS A 75 1.04 0.32 -17.31
CA HIS A 75 2.35 0.33 -17.94
C HIS A 75 2.73 -1.06 -18.49
N THR A 76 3.15 -1.10 -19.73
CA THR A 76 3.73 -2.31 -20.34
C THR A 76 5.25 -2.25 -20.24
N PRO A 77 5.93 -3.29 -19.70
CA PRO A 77 7.38 -3.33 -19.62
C PRO A 77 8.03 -3.15 -21.00
N GLN A 78 8.99 -2.23 -21.13
CA GLN A 78 9.70 -1.91 -22.37
C GLN A 78 11.17 -1.65 -22.09
N ILE A 79 12.06 -2.04 -23.00
CA ILE A 79 13.50 -1.76 -22.91
C ILE A 79 13.71 -0.24 -22.91
N GLY A 80 14.52 0.26 -21.98
CA GLY A 80 14.86 1.68 -21.88
C GLY A 80 15.71 1.96 -20.65
N ASP A 81 16.02 3.24 -20.44
CA ASP A 81 16.72 3.75 -19.26
C ASP A 81 15.76 4.37 -18.26
N PHE A 82 16.15 4.36 -16.97
CA PHE A 82 15.35 4.90 -15.87
C PHE A 82 16.23 5.63 -14.84
N PRO A 83 17.00 6.66 -15.24
CA PRO A 83 17.95 7.34 -14.38
C PRO A 83 17.27 8.06 -13.19
N ASN A 84 16.09 8.64 -13.39
CA ASN A 84 15.37 9.34 -12.33
C ASN A 84 14.80 8.35 -11.30
N ILE A 85 14.22 7.23 -11.74
CA ILE A 85 13.76 6.17 -10.83
C ILE A 85 14.95 5.57 -10.07
N ARG A 86 16.08 5.32 -10.75
CA ARG A 86 17.30 4.83 -10.10
C ARG A 86 17.78 5.79 -9.03
N SER A 87 17.78 7.09 -9.32
CA SER A 87 18.14 8.15 -8.36
C SER A 87 17.20 8.17 -7.16
N LEU A 88 15.87 8.09 -7.39
CA LEU A 88 14.88 8.04 -6.32
C LEU A 88 15.07 6.80 -5.43
N VAL A 89 15.21 5.61 -6.03
CA VAL A 89 15.39 4.36 -5.29
C VAL A 89 16.70 4.40 -4.48
N LEU A 90 17.78 4.92 -5.06
CA LEU A 90 19.05 5.10 -4.36
C LEU A 90 18.90 6.09 -3.20
N HIS A 91 18.16 7.18 -3.38
CA HIS A 91 17.91 8.17 -2.34
C HIS A 91 17.12 7.59 -1.16
N ILE A 92 16.08 6.81 -1.43
CA ILE A 92 15.22 6.19 -0.39
C ILE A 92 15.95 5.06 0.34
N PHE A 93 16.67 4.21 -0.38
CA PHE A 93 17.24 2.99 0.19
C PHE A 93 18.75 3.09 0.49
N GLY A 94 19.46 4.08 -0.07
CA GLY A 94 20.87 4.32 0.20
C GLY A 94 21.72 3.05 0.06
N GLU A 95 22.45 2.70 1.12
CA GLU A 95 23.29 1.49 1.19
C GLU A 95 22.51 0.18 1.02
N GLN A 96 21.20 0.22 1.23
CA GLN A 96 20.30 -0.92 1.03
C GLN A 96 19.60 -0.88 -0.35
N TYR A 97 20.20 -0.23 -1.35
CA TYR A 97 19.64 -0.07 -2.69
C TYR A 97 19.17 -1.38 -3.31
N ASN A 98 19.99 -2.43 -3.26
CA ASN A 98 19.63 -3.74 -3.82
C ASN A 98 18.46 -4.39 -3.07
N LEU A 99 18.41 -4.23 -1.75
CA LEU A 99 17.27 -4.69 -0.93
C LEU A 99 15.99 -3.93 -1.29
N GLY A 100 16.10 -2.63 -1.56
CA GLY A 100 15.01 -1.79 -2.06
C GLY A 100 14.50 -2.25 -3.43
N LEU A 101 15.40 -2.59 -4.33
CA LEU A 101 15.04 -3.16 -5.63
C LEU A 101 14.34 -4.52 -5.48
N ASP A 102 14.82 -5.40 -4.57
CA ASP A 102 14.15 -6.67 -4.28
C ASP A 102 12.73 -6.45 -3.76
N TYR A 103 12.55 -5.47 -2.86
CA TYR A 103 11.23 -5.12 -2.34
C TYR A 103 10.27 -4.70 -3.46
N LEU A 104 10.72 -3.80 -4.35
CA LEU A 104 9.92 -3.32 -5.49
C LEU A 104 9.66 -4.43 -6.52
N GLN A 105 10.65 -5.29 -6.78
CA GLN A 105 10.52 -6.44 -7.67
C GLN A 105 9.53 -7.47 -7.14
N LEU A 106 9.55 -7.76 -5.84
CA LEU A 106 8.60 -8.66 -5.19
C LEU A 106 7.18 -8.08 -5.20
N LEU A 107 7.01 -6.78 -4.99
CA LEU A 107 5.71 -6.12 -5.17
C LEU A 107 5.15 -6.34 -6.57
N PHE A 108 6.01 -6.27 -7.59
CA PHE A 108 5.62 -6.38 -8.98
C PHE A 108 5.43 -7.84 -9.43
N LEU A 109 6.40 -8.72 -9.15
CA LEU A 109 6.38 -10.10 -9.68
C LEU A 109 5.64 -11.09 -8.76
N GLN A 110 5.59 -10.82 -7.46
CA GLN A 110 4.99 -11.71 -6.46
C GLN A 110 4.03 -10.94 -5.53
N PRO A 111 2.92 -10.39 -6.07
CA PRO A 111 2.02 -9.52 -5.33
C PRO A 111 1.37 -10.16 -4.10
N LEU A 112 1.34 -11.49 -4.00
CA LEU A 112 0.85 -12.22 -2.82
C LEU A 112 1.91 -12.39 -1.72
N GLN A 113 3.22 -12.21 -2.04
CA GLN A 113 4.29 -12.35 -1.04
C GLN A 113 4.15 -11.27 0.03
N LYS A 114 4.15 -11.65 1.30
CA LYS A 114 4.20 -10.71 2.43
C LYS A 114 5.57 -10.03 2.48
N LEU A 115 5.59 -8.72 2.74
CA LEU A 115 6.80 -7.92 2.86
C LEU A 115 6.75 -7.09 4.14
N PRO A 116 7.90 -6.64 4.67
CA PRO A 116 7.95 -5.76 5.83
C PRO A 116 7.17 -4.46 5.61
N ILE A 117 6.65 -3.92 6.69
CA ILE A 117 6.11 -2.55 6.73
C ILE A 117 7.28 -1.61 6.47
N LEU A 118 7.28 -0.93 5.32
CA LEU A 118 8.29 0.07 5.00
C LEU A 118 7.90 1.40 5.66
N LEU A 119 8.73 1.89 6.56
CA LEU A 119 8.51 3.15 7.27
C LEU A 119 9.64 4.13 6.95
N LEU A 120 9.30 5.21 6.26
CA LEU A 120 10.20 6.28 5.86
C LEU A 120 10.09 7.44 6.85
N VAL A 121 11.17 7.77 7.54
CA VAL A 121 11.16 8.82 8.58
C VAL A 121 12.18 9.92 8.27
N SER A 122 11.85 11.15 8.65
CA SER A 122 12.77 12.30 8.66
C SER A 122 12.25 13.36 9.64
N GLU A 123 13.11 14.18 10.19
CA GLU A 123 12.71 15.40 10.92
C GLU A 123 12.45 16.55 9.95
N GLU A 124 13.10 16.51 8.81
CA GLU A 124 13.09 17.58 7.81
C GLU A 124 11.99 17.35 6.77
N ARG A 125 11.58 18.43 6.16
CA ARG A 125 10.67 18.43 5.00
C ARG A 125 11.48 18.29 3.71
N ASN A 126 10.76 18.15 2.60
CA ASN A 126 11.35 18.07 1.26
C ASN A 126 12.39 16.94 1.11
N THR A 127 12.06 15.76 1.62
CA THR A 127 12.92 14.59 1.62
C THR A 127 12.55 13.55 0.54
N GLY A 128 11.54 13.83 -0.31
CA GLY A 128 11.11 12.91 -1.36
C GLY A 128 10.22 11.74 -0.89
N LYS A 129 9.83 11.66 0.40
CA LYS A 129 8.94 10.60 0.92
C LYS A 129 7.59 10.56 0.17
N SER A 130 6.88 11.68 0.11
CA SER A 130 5.61 11.78 -0.60
C SER A 130 5.78 11.54 -2.11
N THR A 131 6.92 11.94 -2.69
CA THR A 131 7.25 11.63 -4.09
C THR A 131 7.37 10.14 -4.32
N PHE A 132 7.98 9.41 -3.37
CA PHE A 132 8.07 7.95 -3.44
C PHE A 132 6.68 7.28 -3.33
N LEU A 133 5.79 7.75 -2.44
CA LEU A 133 4.42 7.25 -2.38
C LEU A 133 3.66 7.51 -3.69
N ASN A 134 3.79 8.70 -4.26
CA ASN A 134 3.18 9.05 -5.55
C ASN A 134 3.78 8.25 -6.73
N PHE A 135 5.07 7.93 -6.67
CA PHE A 135 5.70 7.00 -7.62
C PHE A 135 5.09 5.60 -7.52
N LEU A 136 4.92 5.05 -6.32
CA LEU A 136 4.25 3.76 -6.13
C LEU A 136 2.80 3.79 -6.66
N LYS A 137 2.07 4.89 -6.43
CA LYS A 137 0.72 5.09 -7.01
C LYS A 137 0.77 5.15 -8.53
N ALA A 138 1.78 5.80 -9.11
CA ALA A 138 1.94 5.85 -10.56
C ALA A 138 2.23 4.46 -11.17
N VAL A 139 3.02 3.62 -10.49
CA VAL A 139 3.35 2.25 -10.94
C VAL A 139 2.13 1.32 -10.85
N PHE A 140 1.46 1.28 -9.70
CA PHE A 140 0.44 0.27 -9.39
C PHE A 140 -1.00 0.76 -9.52
N GLY A 141 -1.21 2.03 -9.88
CA GLY A 141 -2.53 2.61 -10.17
C GLY A 141 -3.52 2.45 -9.01
N ASP A 142 -4.72 1.98 -9.33
CA ASP A 142 -5.81 1.83 -8.36
C ASP A 142 -5.60 0.71 -7.34
N ASN A 143 -4.53 -0.06 -7.47
CA ASN A 143 -4.13 -1.06 -6.47
C ASN A 143 -3.39 -0.43 -5.28
N VAL A 144 -3.14 0.89 -5.30
CA VAL A 144 -2.60 1.67 -4.17
C VAL A 144 -3.68 2.59 -3.63
N THR A 145 -3.87 2.57 -2.31
CA THR A 145 -4.75 3.50 -1.60
C THR A 145 -3.97 4.36 -0.62
N PHE A 146 -4.30 5.66 -0.56
CA PHE A 146 -3.81 6.57 0.46
C PHE A 146 -4.79 6.57 1.62
N ASN A 147 -4.30 6.22 2.79
CA ASN A 147 -5.08 6.19 4.02
C ASN A 147 -4.58 7.26 4.99
N THR A 148 -5.47 7.67 5.89
CA THR A 148 -5.17 8.53 7.04
C THR A 148 -4.99 7.70 8.31
N ASN A 149 -4.51 8.32 9.39
CA ASN A 149 -4.42 7.67 10.70
C ASN A 149 -5.80 7.23 11.22
N GLU A 150 -6.87 7.96 10.87
CA GLU A 150 -8.24 7.64 11.28
C GLU A 150 -8.78 6.40 10.57
N ASP A 151 -8.38 6.14 9.33
CA ASP A 151 -8.80 4.94 8.59
C ASP A 151 -8.35 3.66 9.30
N PHE A 152 -7.20 3.69 9.98
CA PHE A 152 -6.75 2.58 10.81
C PHE A 152 -7.62 2.34 12.04
N ARG A 153 -8.38 3.33 12.50
CA ARG A 153 -9.28 3.24 13.65
C ARG A 153 -10.71 2.90 13.24
N SER A 154 -11.04 3.11 11.97
CA SER A 154 -12.36 2.83 11.45
C SER A 154 -12.71 1.34 11.49
N GLN A 155 -13.97 1.03 11.78
CA GLN A 155 -14.53 -0.32 11.59
C GLN A 155 -14.79 -0.59 10.11
N PHE A 156 -15.06 0.46 9.32
CA PHE A 156 -15.31 0.36 7.89
C PHE A 156 -13.99 0.38 7.13
N ASN A 157 -13.68 -0.71 6.48
CA ASN A 157 -12.38 -0.98 5.87
C ASN A 157 -12.49 -1.54 4.44
N SER A 158 -13.65 -1.37 3.81
CA SER A 158 -13.94 -1.92 2.48
C SER A 158 -13.13 -1.26 1.36
N ASP A 159 -12.61 -0.06 1.57
CA ASP A 159 -11.85 0.74 0.60
C ASP A 159 -10.40 0.25 0.43
N TRP A 160 -9.84 -0.42 1.43
CA TRP A 160 -8.49 -1.04 1.32
C TRP A 160 -8.52 -2.53 1.00
N ALA A 161 -9.74 -3.09 0.95
CA ALA A 161 -9.94 -4.48 0.56
C ALA A 161 -9.45 -4.72 -0.88
N GLY A 162 -8.60 -5.75 -1.06
CA GLY A 162 -8.06 -6.09 -2.37
C GLY A 162 -7.01 -5.14 -2.93
N LYS A 163 -6.49 -4.19 -2.14
CA LYS A 163 -5.37 -3.33 -2.53
C LYS A 163 -4.04 -4.05 -2.36
N LEU A 164 -3.07 -3.71 -3.22
CA LEU A 164 -1.69 -4.18 -3.12
C LEU A 164 -0.91 -3.41 -2.06
N LEU A 165 -1.10 -2.09 -2.07
CA LEU A 165 -0.41 -1.17 -1.17
C LEU A 165 -1.41 -0.27 -0.45
N ILE A 166 -1.21 -0.16 0.86
CA ILE A 166 -1.85 0.84 1.72
C ILE A 166 -0.74 1.80 2.14
N VAL A 167 -0.84 3.05 1.69
CA VAL A 167 0.16 4.07 1.96
C VAL A 167 -0.42 5.14 2.87
N VAL A 168 0.41 5.63 3.80
CA VAL A 168 0.06 6.72 4.71
C VAL A 168 1.15 7.77 4.66
N ASP A 169 0.77 8.96 4.23
CA ASP A 169 1.63 10.13 4.38
C ASP A 169 1.33 10.78 5.74
N GLU A 170 2.39 11.12 6.48
CA GLU A 170 2.31 11.68 7.84
C GLU A 170 1.68 10.71 8.88
N VAL A 171 2.20 9.46 8.94
CA VAL A 171 1.74 8.50 9.94
C VAL A 171 2.11 8.94 11.37
N LEU A 172 1.14 8.85 12.26
CA LEU A 172 1.28 9.03 13.71
C LEU A 172 0.35 8.06 14.45
N LEU A 173 0.82 6.84 14.66
CA LEU A 173 0.10 5.79 15.38
C LEU A 173 0.67 5.64 16.80
N ASN A 174 0.31 6.59 17.66
CA ASN A 174 0.79 6.70 19.02
C ASN A 174 -0.03 5.88 20.05
N ARG A 175 -1.04 5.14 19.59
CA ARG A 175 -1.79 4.19 20.41
C ARG A 175 -1.30 2.78 20.18
N ARG A 176 -1.17 1.99 21.24
CA ARG A 176 -0.70 0.61 21.15
C ARG A 176 -1.61 -0.25 20.28
N GLU A 177 -2.93 -0.03 20.37
CA GLU A 177 -3.94 -0.75 19.59
C GLU A 177 -3.77 -0.55 18.07
N ASP A 178 -3.47 0.69 17.64
CA ASP A 178 -3.26 1.01 16.23
C ASP A 178 -2.02 0.27 15.68
N SER A 179 -0.93 0.26 16.47
CA SER A 179 0.31 -0.44 16.11
C SER A 179 0.14 -1.95 16.09
N GLU A 180 -0.57 -2.54 17.05
CA GLU A 180 -0.88 -3.96 17.07
C GLU A 180 -1.77 -4.34 15.87
N ARG A 181 -2.77 -3.52 15.54
CA ARG A 181 -3.62 -3.74 14.36
C ARG A 181 -2.80 -3.74 13.07
N LEU A 182 -1.89 -2.77 12.90
CA LEU A 182 -1.01 -2.68 11.74
C LEU A 182 -0.10 -3.93 11.64
N LYS A 183 0.51 -4.36 12.75
CA LYS A 183 1.32 -5.58 12.83
C LYS A 183 0.53 -6.83 12.45
N ASN A 184 -0.69 -6.96 12.95
CA ASN A 184 -1.56 -8.07 12.63
C ASN A 184 -1.94 -8.09 11.15
N LEU A 185 -2.34 -6.95 10.59
CA LEU A 185 -2.68 -6.82 9.17
C LEU A 185 -1.50 -7.16 8.26
N SER A 186 -0.30 -6.75 8.61
CA SER A 186 0.90 -7.01 7.79
C SER A 186 1.20 -8.51 7.59
N THR A 187 0.67 -9.37 8.47
CA THR A 187 0.96 -10.82 8.45
C THR A 187 -0.24 -11.71 8.20
N THR A 188 -1.46 -11.17 8.27
CA THR A 188 -2.67 -11.96 8.02
C THR A 188 -2.85 -12.30 6.54
N PHE A 189 -3.43 -13.46 6.24
CA PHE A 189 -3.80 -13.87 4.88
C PHE A 189 -5.27 -13.63 4.57
N ASN A 190 -6.10 -13.55 5.61
CA ASN A 190 -7.52 -13.30 5.48
C ASN A 190 -7.92 -12.14 6.39
N TYR A 191 -8.88 -11.35 5.95
CA TYR A 191 -9.37 -10.22 6.70
C TYR A 191 -10.89 -10.08 6.54
N LYS A 192 -11.57 -9.74 7.64
CA LYS A 192 -13.00 -9.46 7.61
C LYS A 192 -13.25 -8.02 7.20
N VAL A 193 -13.89 -7.84 6.08
CA VAL A 193 -14.26 -6.55 5.53
C VAL A 193 -15.70 -6.22 5.91
N GLU A 194 -15.91 -5.02 6.39
CA GLU A 194 -17.21 -4.47 6.71
C GLU A 194 -17.46 -3.22 5.86
N ALA A 195 -18.48 -3.29 5.00
CA ALA A 195 -19.00 -2.14 4.29
C ALA A 195 -20.25 -1.62 5.01
N LYS A 196 -20.46 -0.31 4.99
CA LYS A 196 -21.64 0.30 5.64
C LYS A 196 -22.94 -0.34 5.14
N GLY A 197 -23.72 -0.94 6.05
CA GLY A 197 -25.00 -1.57 5.75
C GLY A 197 -24.91 -2.93 5.05
N LYS A 198 -23.77 -3.62 5.11
CA LYS A 198 -23.60 -4.99 4.60
C LYS A 198 -22.99 -5.87 5.68
N ASP A 199 -23.30 -7.16 5.60
CA ASP A 199 -22.69 -8.17 6.46
C ASP A 199 -21.18 -8.26 6.22
N ARG A 200 -20.45 -8.65 7.27
CA ARG A 200 -19.01 -8.88 7.20
C ARG A 200 -18.71 -10.04 6.27
N THR A 201 -17.78 -9.83 5.35
CA THR A 201 -17.28 -10.87 4.47
C THR A 201 -15.79 -11.06 4.68
N GLU A 202 -15.33 -12.31 4.67
CA GLU A 202 -13.91 -12.63 4.71
C GLU A 202 -13.33 -12.61 3.31
N ILE A 203 -12.21 -11.91 3.15
CA ILE A 203 -11.50 -11.81 1.88
C ILE A 203 -10.02 -12.13 2.07
N ALA A 204 -9.34 -12.53 1.00
CA ALA A 204 -7.89 -12.64 0.98
C ALA A 204 -7.26 -11.25 1.19
N PHE A 205 -6.29 -11.17 2.10
CA PHE A 205 -5.56 -9.96 2.43
C PHE A 205 -4.09 -10.08 2.06
N PHE A 206 -3.66 -9.35 1.08
CA PHE A 206 -2.28 -9.37 0.56
C PHE A 206 -1.63 -7.98 0.54
N ALA A 207 -2.29 -6.97 1.09
CA ALA A 207 -1.75 -5.61 1.14
C ALA A 207 -0.42 -5.55 1.92
N LYS A 208 0.44 -4.61 1.49
CA LYS A 208 1.66 -4.19 2.18
C LYS A 208 1.50 -2.74 2.59
N PHE A 209 2.25 -2.33 3.59
CA PHE A 209 2.16 -0.99 4.15
C PHE A 209 3.43 -0.21 3.85
N VAL A 210 3.26 1.01 3.31
CA VAL A 210 4.33 1.98 3.15
C VAL A 210 3.91 3.27 3.85
N LEU A 211 4.65 3.63 4.88
CA LEU A 211 4.30 4.69 5.80
C LEU A 211 5.39 5.78 5.76
N CYS A 212 4.98 7.03 5.82
CA CYS A 212 5.88 8.17 5.93
C CYS A 212 5.60 8.96 7.20
N SER A 213 6.64 9.47 7.86
CA SER A 213 6.50 10.35 9.02
C SER A 213 7.56 11.43 9.05
N ASN A 214 7.20 12.61 9.58
CA ASN A 214 8.14 13.66 9.93
C ASN A 214 8.62 13.54 11.39
N ASN A 215 8.31 12.44 12.06
CA ASN A 215 8.78 12.11 13.40
C ASN A 215 9.71 10.90 13.33
N GLU A 216 10.99 11.07 13.68
CA GLU A 216 12.00 10.01 13.68
C GLU A 216 12.01 9.18 14.97
N TYR A 217 11.29 9.62 16.00
CA TYR A 217 11.36 9.01 17.33
C TYR A 217 10.13 8.16 17.66
N LEU A 218 8.94 8.66 17.36
CA LEU A 218 7.68 8.06 17.79
C LEU A 218 6.59 8.12 16.68
N PRO A 219 6.88 7.73 15.43
CA PRO A 219 5.84 7.69 14.39
C PRO A 219 4.83 6.58 14.63
N VAL A 220 5.31 5.46 15.19
CA VAL A 220 4.55 4.23 15.48
C VAL A 220 5.18 3.60 16.72
N ILE A 221 4.38 2.93 17.55
CA ILE A 221 4.90 2.17 18.69
C ILE A 221 5.51 0.86 18.18
N ILE A 222 6.81 0.68 18.35
CA ILE A 222 7.57 -0.51 17.96
C ILE A 222 8.27 -1.07 19.18
N ASP A 223 7.91 -2.30 19.56
CA ASP A 223 8.52 -2.99 20.70
C ASP A 223 9.90 -3.56 20.36
N ALA A 224 10.68 -3.87 21.38
CA ALA A 224 11.96 -4.55 21.21
C ALA A 224 11.76 -5.95 20.61
N GLY A 225 12.62 -6.31 19.65
CA GLY A 225 12.56 -7.59 18.95
C GLY A 225 11.52 -7.66 17.82
N GLU A 226 10.85 -6.55 17.50
CA GLU A 226 9.93 -6.50 16.37
C GLU A 226 10.68 -6.61 15.03
N THR A 227 10.21 -7.53 14.17
CA THR A 227 10.86 -7.88 12.90
C THR A 227 10.04 -7.53 11.66
N ARG A 228 8.83 -6.99 11.84
CA ARG A 228 7.91 -6.66 10.75
C ARG A 228 8.17 -5.32 10.10
N TYR A 229 9.02 -4.47 10.70
CA TYR A 229 9.30 -3.13 10.21
C TYR A 229 10.66 -3.05 9.53
N TRP A 230 10.69 -2.35 8.42
CA TRP A 230 11.89 -1.86 7.77
C TRP A 230 11.86 -0.34 7.77
N VAL A 231 12.63 0.27 8.65
CA VAL A 231 12.63 1.73 8.86
C VAL A 231 13.81 2.34 8.13
N ARG A 232 13.54 3.36 7.32
CA ARG A 232 14.56 4.13 6.61
C ARG A 232 14.49 5.59 7.04
N LYS A 233 15.63 6.13 7.47
CA LYS A 233 15.80 7.58 7.62
C LYS A 233 16.10 8.17 6.25
N ILE A 234 15.34 9.19 5.85
CA ILE A 234 15.47 9.83 4.55
C ILE A 234 16.08 11.23 4.76
N ASN A 235 17.13 11.51 4.02
CA ASN A 235 17.79 12.83 4.04
C ASN A 235 17.02 13.81 3.13
N PRO A 236 17.20 15.14 3.32
CA PRO A 236 16.66 16.15 2.41
C PRO A 236 17.16 15.98 0.98
N LEU A 237 16.32 16.31 0.02
CA LEU A 237 16.72 16.44 -1.37
C LEU A 237 17.60 17.70 -1.54
N GLN A 238 18.66 17.58 -2.32
CA GLN A 238 19.53 18.73 -2.60
C GLN A 238 18.89 19.73 -3.57
N ASN A 239 18.05 19.24 -4.48
CA ASN A 239 17.37 20.04 -5.49
C ASN A 239 15.87 19.67 -5.51
N ASP A 240 15.02 20.68 -5.65
CA ASP A 240 13.58 20.51 -5.86
C ASP A 240 13.29 20.60 -7.37
N ASP A 241 12.80 19.52 -7.94
CA ASP A 241 12.38 19.45 -9.35
C ASP A 241 10.86 19.23 -9.40
N THR A 242 10.11 20.29 -9.70
CA THR A 242 8.64 20.24 -9.79
C THR A 242 8.13 19.26 -10.86
N ASN A 243 8.95 18.90 -11.84
CA ASN A 243 8.61 17.96 -12.91
C ASN A 243 9.12 16.53 -12.62
N PHE A 244 9.72 16.30 -11.45
CA PHE A 244 10.37 15.02 -11.14
C PHE A 244 9.39 13.85 -11.22
N LEU A 245 8.19 13.99 -10.67
CA LEU A 245 7.16 12.94 -10.74
C LEU A 245 6.76 12.61 -12.18
N GLN A 246 6.71 13.59 -13.07
CA GLN A 246 6.42 13.35 -14.48
C GLN A 246 7.55 12.56 -15.16
N LYS A 247 8.80 12.90 -14.91
CA LYS A 247 9.98 12.15 -15.40
C LYS A 247 9.97 10.71 -14.87
N LEU A 248 9.62 10.49 -13.60
CA LEU A 248 9.47 9.15 -13.05
C LEU A 248 8.41 8.34 -13.81
N LYS A 249 7.24 8.92 -14.10
CA LYS A 249 6.16 8.24 -14.84
C LYS A 249 6.59 7.79 -16.23
N GLU A 250 7.37 8.60 -16.92
CA GLU A 250 7.88 8.29 -18.27
C GLU A 250 8.86 7.11 -18.26
N GLU A 251 9.58 6.90 -17.17
CA GLU A 251 10.55 5.83 -17.01
C GLU A 251 9.96 4.51 -16.48
N ILE A 252 8.70 4.49 -16.01
CA ILE A 252 8.07 3.29 -15.41
C ILE A 252 8.15 2.08 -16.34
N PRO A 253 7.86 2.15 -17.66
CA PRO A 253 7.96 0.98 -18.55
C PRO A 253 9.35 0.36 -18.55
N ALA A 254 10.40 1.20 -18.59
CA ALA A 254 11.79 0.74 -18.58
C ALA A 254 12.17 0.11 -17.24
N PHE A 255 11.75 0.71 -16.14
CA PHE A 255 11.96 0.17 -14.80
C PHE A 255 11.27 -1.18 -14.60
N LEU A 256 10.02 -1.33 -15.05
CA LEU A 256 9.29 -2.60 -14.96
C LEU A 256 9.96 -3.68 -15.81
N PHE A 257 10.44 -3.34 -17.02
CA PHE A 257 11.23 -4.27 -17.83
C PHE A 257 12.49 -4.72 -17.08
N PHE A 258 13.25 -3.79 -16.51
CA PHE A 258 14.42 -4.12 -15.71
C PHE A 258 14.07 -5.08 -14.54
N LEU A 259 12.95 -4.86 -13.82
CA LEU A 259 12.52 -5.76 -12.74
C LEU A 259 12.16 -7.17 -13.25
N THR A 260 11.72 -7.33 -14.50
CA THR A 260 11.46 -8.67 -15.07
C THR A 260 12.74 -9.43 -15.43
N GLN A 261 13.85 -8.73 -15.69
CA GLN A 261 15.12 -9.33 -16.12
C GLN A 261 16.12 -9.52 -14.97
N ARG A 262 15.93 -8.77 -13.88
CA ARG A 262 16.85 -8.76 -12.75
C ARG A 262 16.65 -10.02 -11.88
N GLU A 263 17.74 -10.63 -11.46
CA GLU A 263 17.73 -11.63 -10.39
C GLU A 263 17.62 -10.93 -9.02
N LEU A 264 16.84 -11.53 -8.12
CA LEU A 264 16.77 -11.06 -6.73
C LEU A 264 18.13 -11.19 -6.05
N SER A 265 18.53 -10.19 -5.28
CA SER A 265 19.77 -10.21 -4.51
C SER A 265 19.62 -10.97 -3.18
N THR A 266 18.39 -11.32 -2.81
CA THR A 266 18.06 -12.05 -1.57
C THR A 266 17.20 -13.27 -1.84
N GLU A 267 17.32 -14.27 -0.97
CA GLU A 267 16.44 -15.44 -0.94
C GLU A 267 15.34 -15.25 0.10
N LYS A 268 14.32 -16.09 0.04
CA LYS A 268 13.24 -16.08 1.01
C LYS A 268 13.68 -16.74 2.32
N GLU A 269 14.03 -15.95 3.31
CA GLU A 269 14.48 -16.40 4.62
C GLU A 269 13.43 -16.26 5.73
N SER A 270 12.33 -15.55 5.46
CA SER A 270 11.23 -15.37 6.42
C SER A 270 9.87 -15.37 5.73
N ARG A 271 8.79 -15.37 6.53
CA ARG A 271 7.43 -15.17 5.98
C ARG A 271 7.27 -13.82 5.25
N MET A 272 8.09 -12.83 5.62
CA MET A 272 8.13 -11.51 4.99
C MET A 272 9.27 -11.36 3.99
N TRP A 273 9.78 -12.47 3.49
CA TRP A 273 10.89 -12.62 2.55
C TRP A 273 12.25 -12.42 3.20
N PHE A 274 12.57 -11.20 3.63
CA PHE A 274 13.91 -10.82 4.06
C PHE A 274 14.30 -11.43 5.40
N ASN A 275 15.59 -11.69 5.58
CA ASN A 275 16.17 -11.93 6.89
C ASN A 275 15.95 -10.69 7.77
N PRO A 276 15.39 -10.83 8.99
CA PRO A 276 15.18 -9.68 9.88
C PRO A 276 16.44 -8.88 10.19
N LYS A 277 17.62 -9.47 10.11
CA LYS A 277 18.89 -8.77 10.31
C LYS A 277 19.13 -7.70 9.23
N LEU A 278 18.66 -7.91 8.00
CA LEU A 278 18.80 -6.97 6.91
C LEU A 278 17.91 -5.73 7.07
N THR A 279 16.74 -5.89 7.70
CA THR A 279 15.79 -4.80 7.93
C THR A 279 15.98 -4.11 9.29
N HIS A 280 16.90 -4.60 10.12
CA HIS A 280 17.20 -4.06 11.45
C HIS A 280 18.16 -2.87 11.36
N THR A 281 17.64 -1.71 10.94
CA THR A 281 18.37 -0.48 10.69
C THR A 281 18.62 0.34 11.98
N ALA A 282 19.57 1.26 11.92
CA ALA A 282 19.80 2.23 13.01
C ALA A 282 18.54 3.10 13.29
N ALA A 283 17.78 3.45 12.24
CA ALA A 283 16.52 4.18 12.39
C ALA A 283 15.46 3.38 13.17
N LEU A 284 15.33 2.07 12.90
CA LEU A 284 14.45 1.19 13.67
C LEU A 284 14.88 1.14 15.14
N GLN A 285 16.18 0.99 15.42
CA GLN A 285 16.70 0.99 16.79
C GLN A 285 16.43 2.31 17.52
N LYS A 286 16.53 3.45 16.83
CA LYS A 286 16.22 4.77 17.39
C LYS A 286 14.76 4.82 17.88
N ILE A 287 13.80 4.37 17.05
CA ILE A 287 12.38 4.32 17.43
C ILE A 287 12.15 3.39 18.63
N ILE A 288 12.73 2.18 18.61
CA ILE A 288 12.59 1.22 19.71
C ILE A 288 13.13 1.81 21.04
N ARG A 289 14.27 2.51 21.00
CA ARG A 289 14.82 3.16 22.20
C ARG A 289 13.93 4.29 22.70
N SER A 290 13.38 5.10 21.81
CA SER A 290 12.47 6.20 22.16
C SER A 290 11.16 5.68 22.79
N ASN A 291 10.65 4.54 22.31
CA ASN A 291 9.48 3.90 22.92
C ASN A 291 9.76 3.38 24.34
N ARG A 292 10.97 2.85 24.61
CA ARG A 292 11.38 2.43 25.95
C ARG A 292 11.50 3.61 26.91
N ASN A 293 12.14 4.68 26.47
CA ASN A 293 12.31 5.88 27.28
C ASN A 293 10.96 6.49 27.67
N ARG A 294 9.97 6.44 26.78
CA ARG A 294 8.61 6.88 27.07
C ARG A 294 7.96 6.04 28.17
N LEU A 295 8.12 4.73 28.14
CA LEU A 295 7.60 3.84 29.18
C LEU A 295 8.25 4.13 30.55
N GLU A 296 9.57 4.39 30.56
CA GLU A 296 10.31 4.79 31.75
C GLU A 296 9.80 6.12 32.32
N ILE A 297 9.53 7.10 31.46
CA ILE A 297 8.96 8.40 31.85
C ILE A 297 7.54 8.22 32.42
N GLU A 298 6.68 7.52 31.73
CA GLU A 298 5.30 7.25 32.16
C GLU A 298 5.28 6.45 33.48
N MET A 299 6.20 5.49 33.65
CA MET A 299 6.37 4.76 34.91
C MET A 299 6.85 5.69 36.04
N ALA A 300 7.81 6.57 35.79
CA ALA A 300 8.30 7.51 36.77
C ALA A 300 7.20 8.51 37.22
N GLU A 301 6.41 9.03 36.27
CA GLU A 301 5.26 9.89 36.57
C GLU A 301 4.21 9.16 37.41
N LEU A 302 3.89 7.91 37.06
CA LEU A 302 2.97 7.08 37.82
C LEU A 302 3.47 6.82 39.24
N PHE A 303 4.76 6.53 39.44
CA PHE A 303 5.37 6.36 40.76
C PHE A 303 5.31 7.65 41.59
N LEU A 304 5.57 8.81 40.98
CA LEU A 304 5.47 10.11 41.66
C LEU A 304 4.04 10.41 42.05
N ASP A 305 3.06 10.12 41.21
CA ASP A 305 1.62 10.30 41.55
C ASP A 305 1.18 9.39 42.69
N ILE A 306 1.59 8.12 42.69
CA ILE A 306 1.32 7.19 43.79
C ILE A 306 1.96 7.69 45.09
N MET A 307 3.21 8.14 45.04
CA MET A 307 3.89 8.62 46.25
C MET A 307 3.31 9.95 46.80
N SER A 308 2.77 10.81 45.93
CA SER A 308 2.12 12.06 46.36
C SER A 308 0.73 11.86 46.95
N ASN A 309 0.09 10.70 46.66
CA ASN A 309 -1.23 10.33 47.18
C ASN A 309 -1.17 9.37 48.38
N MET A 310 0.02 9.01 48.84
CA MET A 310 0.26 8.28 50.10
C MET A 310 0.64 9.24 51.22
#